data_2a6382839b82b29dc2a5a07b667c7f9a
#
_entry.id   2a6382839b82b29dc2a5a07b667c7f9a
#
_cell.length_a   1.000
_cell.length_b   1.000
_cell.length_c   1.000
_cell.angle_alpha   90.00
_cell.angle_beta   90.00
_cell.angle_gamma   90.00
#
_symmetry.space_group_name_H-M   'P 1'
#
loop_
_entity.id
_entity.type
_entity.pdbx_description
1 polymer ?
#
loop_
_entity_poly.entity_id
_entity_poly.type
_entity_poly.pdbx_seq_one_letter_code
_entity_poly.pdbx_strand_id
1 'polypeptide(L)'
;MKHIGITFFTVLSVACLSAVIGCVSRTFTIACDMSPLLAMYQDGSVVDSVLVQQMLPDGEYETLGRAEVTGSIVRYSGRIAKPAIGKLKIFLTVPGGSGLSEGNLILEPGNISADEKFNFHGSYTNDSVDEAMDCLTRCVGDPAATKALFDDFKDRQGELATVVFFAKALPQLGLERWADLRDSMDDVVRNHPYLKDLSENVDKALALIRARDTMSTGARYKDFQGVWEGKEYRLSDFIGKDRYVLVDFWASWCRPCRQEIPNIIRTYDKFKDKGLEAIGVAISDKPENTAKAVKELGIKYTVFNVSDNSATSAYGIQTIPYIILIGPDGSILATDIRGEEIEETVKVYMPK
;
A
#
# COMPACT_ATOMS: atom_id res chain seq x y z
N MET A 1 48.19 30.04 63.18
CA MET A 1 47.58 31.27 62.54
C MET A 1 47.59 31.07 61.04
N LYS A 2 46.37 30.94 60.52
CA LYS A 2 45.84 31.55 59.34
C LYS A 2 46.37 31.05 57.97
N HIS A 3 45.52 30.32 57.35
CA HIS A 3 44.67 30.71 56.18
C HIS A 3 45.32 30.91 54.83
N ILE A 4 44.68 30.30 53.91
CA ILE A 4 44.44 30.63 52.47
C ILE A 4 45.32 29.77 51.56
N GLY A 5 44.83 29.03 50.66
CA GLY A 5 43.68 29.18 49.84
C GLY A 5 43.44 27.98 48.95
N ILE A 6 42.26 27.60 49.00
CA ILE A 6 41.57 26.80 48.00
C ILE A 6 41.11 27.81 46.95
N THR A 7 41.51 27.68 45.73
CA THR A 7 40.77 28.08 44.51
C THR A 7 41.69 28.12 43.31
N PHE A 8 41.85 27.04 42.63
CA PHE A 8 42.31 27.05 41.20
C PHE A 8 42.27 25.63 40.59
N PHE A 9 41.15 24.92 40.79
CA PHE A 9 41.04 23.62 40.11
C PHE A 9 39.63 23.32 39.55
N THR A 10 38.88 24.34 39.18
CA THR A 10 37.51 24.11 38.67
C THR A 10 37.16 24.75 37.32
N VAL A 11 38.14 25.26 36.58
CA VAL A 11 37.85 25.88 35.29
C VAL A 11 38.43 25.09 34.09
N LEU A 12 39.34 24.13 34.34
CA LEU A 12 39.93 23.36 33.24
C LEU A 12 39.16 22.10 32.84
N SER A 13 38.19 21.64 33.59
CA SER A 13 37.43 20.41 33.28
C SER A 13 36.21 20.62 32.40
N VAL A 14 35.67 21.83 32.32
CA VAL A 14 34.48 22.12 31.45
C VAL A 14 34.87 22.47 30.02
N ALA A 15 36.06 23.05 29.80
CA ALA A 15 36.55 23.39 28.46
C ALA A 15 37.04 22.16 27.68
N CYS A 16 37.50 21.09 28.36
CA CYS A 16 37.90 19.85 27.68
C CYS A 16 36.72 18.94 27.32
N LEU A 17 35.59 19.00 28.07
CA LEU A 17 34.41 18.21 27.72
C LEU A 17 33.66 18.79 26.50
N SER A 18 33.70 20.10 26.32
CA SER A 18 33.08 20.75 25.14
C SER A 18 33.91 20.60 23.85
N ALA A 19 35.22 20.31 23.95
CA ALA A 19 36.06 20.07 22.79
C ALA A 19 36.02 18.60 22.30
N VAL A 20 35.63 17.66 23.14
CA VAL A 20 35.48 16.23 22.76
C VAL A 20 34.12 15.98 22.07
N ILE A 21 33.11 16.81 22.33
CA ILE A 21 31.80 16.71 21.65
C ILE A 21 31.86 17.21 20.20
N GLY A 22 32.95 17.87 19.79
CA GLY A 22 33.13 18.41 18.42
C GLY A 22 33.69 17.42 17.39
N CYS A 23 34.03 16.19 17.73
CA CYS A 23 34.68 15.22 16.84
C CYS A 23 33.86 13.95 16.55
N VAL A 24 32.55 13.98 16.74
CA VAL A 24 31.73 12.88 16.25
C VAL A 24 31.67 12.98 14.73
N SER A 25 32.20 11.98 14.05
CA SER A 25 32.10 11.89 12.59
C SER A 25 30.61 12.00 12.20
N ARG A 26 30.28 13.02 11.41
CA ARG A 26 28.93 13.18 10.83
C ARG A 26 28.85 12.53 9.45
N THR A 27 29.81 11.69 9.10
CA THR A 27 29.85 10.99 7.83
C THR A 27 29.16 9.64 7.93
N PHE A 28 28.44 9.31 6.89
CA PHE A 28 27.92 7.97 6.67
C PHE A 28 28.41 7.44 5.31
N THR A 29 28.49 6.14 5.19
CA THR A 29 28.70 5.45 3.91
C THR A 29 27.56 4.47 3.67
N ILE A 30 27.21 4.30 2.42
CA ILE A 30 26.26 3.26 1.97
C ILE A 30 27.06 2.37 1.02
N ALA A 31 27.03 1.06 1.28
CA ALA A 31 27.64 0.06 0.42
C ALA A 31 26.68 -1.15 0.34
N CYS A 32 25.93 -1.25 -0.75
CA CYS A 32 24.91 -2.27 -0.93
C CYS A 32 25.17 -3.09 -2.19
N ASP A 33 24.99 -4.41 -2.10
CA ASP A 33 24.88 -5.29 -3.26
C ASP A 33 23.40 -5.37 -3.68
N MET A 34 23.11 -4.97 -4.90
CA MET A 34 21.76 -4.98 -5.49
C MET A 34 21.43 -6.30 -6.22
N SER A 35 22.32 -7.30 -6.18
CA SER A 35 22.05 -8.60 -6.80
C SER A 35 20.76 -9.25 -6.31
N PRO A 36 20.41 -9.23 -5.00
CA PRO A 36 19.14 -9.77 -4.53
C PRO A 36 17.94 -9.02 -5.08
N LEU A 37 18.01 -7.69 -5.19
CA LEU A 37 16.97 -6.88 -5.82
C LEU A 37 16.80 -7.24 -7.30
N LEU A 38 17.92 -7.33 -8.04
CA LEU A 38 17.91 -7.67 -9.46
C LEU A 38 17.33 -9.07 -9.72
N ALA A 39 17.54 -10.02 -8.81
CA ALA A 39 16.97 -11.37 -8.89
C ALA A 39 15.41 -11.40 -8.81
N MET A 40 14.77 -10.33 -8.34
CA MET A 40 13.30 -10.17 -8.34
C MET A 40 12.76 -9.72 -9.70
N TYR A 41 13.63 -9.30 -10.61
CA TYR A 41 13.29 -8.87 -11.98
C TYR A 41 13.72 -9.93 -13.00
N GLN A 42 13.44 -9.68 -14.28
CA GLN A 42 13.85 -10.60 -15.36
C GLN A 42 15.38 -10.64 -15.52
N ASP A 43 15.90 -11.77 -15.97
CA ASP A 43 17.31 -11.93 -16.30
C ASP A 43 17.77 -10.84 -17.29
N GLY A 44 18.94 -10.26 -17.02
CA GLY A 44 19.46 -9.14 -17.82
C GLY A 44 19.08 -7.76 -17.29
N SER A 45 18.36 -7.67 -16.18
CA SER A 45 18.10 -6.39 -15.49
C SER A 45 19.39 -5.83 -14.87
N VAL A 46 19.56 -4.51 -14.94
CA VAL A 46 20.75 -3.81 -14.39
C VAL A 46 20.32 -2.57 -13.61
N VAL A 47 21.14 -2.17 -12.65
CA VAL A 47 20.98 -0.88 -11.95
C VAL A 47 21.60 0.22 -12.79
N ASP A 48 20.80 1.17 -13.24
CA ASP A 48 21.29 2.32 -14.01
C ASP A 48 21.84 3.41 -13.13
N SER A 49 21.10 3.76 -12.09
CA SER A 49 21.52 4.79 -11.16
C SER A 49 20.75 4.69 -9.84
N VAL A 50 21.37 5.23 -8.80
CA VAL A 50 20.77 5.33 -7.47
C VAL A 50 20.90 6.76 -6.97
N LEU A 51 19.77 7.36 -6.58
CA LEU A 51 19.76 8.63 -5.86
C LEU A 51 19.62 8.36 -4.37
N VAL A 52 20.45 9.06 -3.59
CA VAL A 52 20.34 9.08 -2.13
C VAL A 52 19.60 10.34 -1.74
N GLN A 53 18.52 10.17 -1.03
CA GLN A 53 17.62 11.26 -0.63
C GLN A 53 17.44 11.25 0.89
N GLN A 54 17.16 12.43 1.47
CA GLN A 54 16.72 12.53 2.87
C GLN A 54 15.35 13.18 2.92
N MET A 55 14.55 12.78 3.91
CA MET A 55 13.24 13.38 4.16
C MET A 55 13.40 14.70 4.90
N LEU A 56 12.69 15.70 4.43
CA LEU A 56 12.55 17.02 5.07
C LEU A 56 11.42 17.00 6.13
N PRO A 57 11.35 18.01 7.00
CA PRO A 57 10.31 18.06 8.05
C PRO A 57 8.87 18.13 7.52
N ASP A 58 8.65 18.56 6.29
CA ASP A 58 7.35 18.60 5.60
C ASP A 58 6.97 17.26 4.95
N GLY A 59 7.86 16.28 4.99
CA GLY A 59 7.68 14.95 4.40
C GLY A 59 8.20 14.82 2.96
N GLU A 60 8.60 15.92 2.33
CA GLU A 60 9.23 15.87 1.01
C GLU A 60 10.65 15.33 1.07
N TYR A 61 11.16 14.87 -0.07
CA TYR A 61 12.51 14.32 -0.17
C TYR A 61 13.44 15.23 -0.98
N GLU A 62 14.55 15.63 -0.37
CA GLU A 62 15.65 16.28 -1.09
C GLU A 62 16.71 15.25 -1.49
N THR A 63 17.31 15.45 -2.67
CA THR A 63 18.38 14.59 -3.16
C THR A 63 19.73 15.05 -2.61
N LEU A 64 20.38 14.21 -1.82
CA LEU A 64 21.73 14.44 -1.30
C LEU A 64 22.80 14.20 -2.38
N GLY A 65 22.56 13.27 -3.29
CA GLY A 65 23.46 12.96 -4.40
C GLY A 65 23.13 11.67 -5.13
N ARG A 66 23.98 11.37 -6.13
CA ARG A 66 23.93 10.12 -6.89
C ARG A 66 25.01 9.19 -6.36
N ALA A 67 24.67 7.94 -6.12
CA ALA A 67 25.63 6.91 -5.74
C ALA A 67 26.44 6.42 -6.95
N GLU A 68 27.66 5.98 -6.70
CA GLU A 68 28.46 5.23 -7.67
C GLU A 68 27.91 3.82 -7.84
N VAL A 69 27.71 3.38 -9.07
CA VAL A 69 27.22 2.05 -9.41
C VAL A 69 28.29 1.31 -10.20
N THR A 70 28.73 0.15 -9.70
CA THR A 70 29.70 -0.72 -10.38
C THR A 70 29.14 -2.14 -10.40
N GLY A 71 28.59 -2.57 -11.52
CA GLY A 71 27.83 -3.81 -11.61
C GLY A 71 26.57 -3.74 -10.72
N SER A 72 26.45 -4.65 -9.77
CA SER A 72 25.38 -4.64 -8.77
C SER A 72 25.72 -3.84 -7.50
N ILE A 73 26.96 -3.38 -7.36
CA ILE A 73 27.42 -2.71 -6.13
C ILE A 73 27.16 -1.21 -6.21
N VAL A 74 26.45 -0.70 -5.22
CA VAL A 74 26.14 0.72 -5.04
C VAL A 74 26.97 1.27 -3.88
N ARG A 75 27.64 2.41 -4.07
CA ARG A 75 28.42 3.11 -3.05
C ARG A 75 28.08 4.58 -3.01
N TYR A 76 27.93 5.09 -1.79
CA TYR A 76 27.74 6.51 -1.53
C TYR A 76 28.40 6.92 -0.22
N SER A 77 28.95 8.13 -0.18
CA SER A 77 29.44 8.73 1.06
C SER A 77 28.88 10.12 1.20
N GLY A 78 28.36 10.42 2.38
CA GLY A 78 27.70 11.70 2.66
C GLY A 78 27.95 12.19 4.07
N ARG A 79 27.44 13.38 4.36
CA ARG A 79 27.45 13.98 5.69
C ARG A 79 26.03 14.31 6.10
N ILE A 80 25.73 14.11 7.38
CA ILE A 80 24.42 14.43 7.93
C ILE A 80 24.57 15.16 9.27
N ALA A 81 23.76 16.19 9.48
CA ALA A 81 23.85 17.01 10.70
C ALA A 81 23.21 16.30 11.90
N LYS A 82 22.16 15.54 11.66
CA LYS A 82 21.40 14.72 12.62
C LYS A 82 20.79 13.53 11.89
N PRO A 83 20.50 12.42 12.57
CA PRO A 83 19.80 11.30 11.94
C PRO A 83 18.51 11.73 11.23
N ALA A 84 18.26 11.18 10.05
CA ALA A 84 17.10 11.48 9.24
C ALA A 84 16.62 10.21 8.50
N ILE A 85 15.35 10.16 8.13
CA ILE A 85 14.84 9.13 7.23
C ILE A 85 15.44 9.38 5.85
N GLY A 86 16.08 8.35 5.30
CA GLY A 86 16.65 8.34 3.97
C GLY A 86 15.87 7.44 3.03
N LYS A 87 16.07 7.68 1.74
CA LYS A 87 15.53 6.86 0.66
C LYS A 87 16.61 6.62 -0.39
N LEU A 88 16.77 5.37 -0.79
CA LEU A 88 17.47 5.02 -2.01
C LEU A 88 16.45 4.88 -3.13
N LYS A 89 16.54 5.74 -4.13
CA LYS A 89 15.68 5.67 -5.33
C LYS A 89 16.48 5.03 -6.45
N ILE A 90 16.14 3.80 -6.79
CA ILE A 90 16.92 2.90 -7.63
C ILE A 90 16.24 2.80 -8.99
N PHE A 91 16.91 3.30 -10.01
CA PHE A 91 16.47 3.20 -11.40
C PHE A 91 17.09 1.97 -12.05
N LEU A 92 16.24 1.19 -12.72
CA LEU A 92 16.61 -0.07 -13.33
C LEU A 92 16.33 -0.05 -14.83
N THR A 93 17.22 -0.61 -15.63
CA THR A 93 16.88 -1.09 -16.97
C THR A 93 16.50 -2.55 -16.86
N VAL A 94 15.32 -2.90 -17.35
CA VAL A 94 14.80 -4.26 -17.39
C VAL A 94 14.51 -4.65 -18.85
N PRO A 95 14.54 -5.94 -19.23
CA PRO A 95 14.19 -6.35 -20.58
C PRO A 95 12.80 -5.83 -20.99
N GLY A 96 12.79 -4.98 -22.03
CA GLY A 96 11.56 -4.37 -22.54
C GLY A 96 11.12 -3.05 -21.89
N GLY A 97 11.92 -2.47 -20.98
CA GLY A 97 11.55 -1.21 -20.35
C GLY A 97 12.47 -0.72 -19.24
N SER A 98 11.90 0.06 -18.34
CA SER A 98 12.59 0.57 -17.15
C SER A 98 11.81 0.21 -15.89
N GLY A 99 12.50 0.10 -14.78
CA GLY A 99 11.95 -0.15 -13.45
C GLY A 99 12.37 0.93 -12.46
N LEU A 100 11.60 1.06 -11.39
CA LEU A 100 11.92 1.88 -10.24
C LEU A 100 11.70 1.05 -8.98
N SER A 101 12.70 1.05 -8.09
CA SER A 101 12.59 0.48 -6.75
C SER A 101 13.01 1.52 -5.72
N GLU A 102 12.51 1.39 -4.50
CA GLU A 102 12.85 2.29 -3.40
C GLU A 102 13.18 1.49 -2.14
N GLY A 103 14.22 1.93 -1.42
CA GLY A 103 14.60 1.39 -0.13
C GLY A 103 14.65 2.50 0.92
N ASN A 104 13.97 2.32 2.04
CA ASN A 104 13.98 3.29 3.13
C ASN A 104 14.94 2.84 4.23
N LEU A 105 15.75 3.79 4.73
CA LEU A 105 16.78 3.57 5.73
C LEU A 105 16.85 4.78 6.67
N ILE A 106 17.59 4.63 7.76
CA ILE A 106 17.96 5.79 8.60
C ILE A 106 19.37 6.21 8.21
N LEU A 107 19.49 7.46 7.75
CA LEU A 107 20.77 8.10 7.50
C LEU A 107 21.30 8.60 8.83
N GLU A 108 22.41 8.03 9.27
CA GLU A 108 23.12 8.39 10.49
C GLU A 108 24.59 8.03 10.34
N PRO A 109 25.50 8.58 11.16
CA PRO A 109 26.92 8.24 11.07
C PRO A 109 27.17 6.73 11.18
N GLY A 110 27.93 6.16 10.25
CA GLY A 110 28.23 4.72 10.19
C GLY A 110 28.42 4.19 8.79
N ASN A 111 28.56 2.88 8.69
CA ASN A 111 28.70 2.15 7.43
C ASN A 111 27.45 1.34 7.17
N ILE A 112 26.55 1.87 6.37
CA ILE A 112 25.24 1.27 6.08
C ILE A 112 25.40 0.29 4.92
N SER A 113 24.92 -0.93 5.12
CA SER A 113 24.81 -1.98 4.11
C SER A 113 23.37 -2.52 4.05
N ALA A 114 23.05 -3.33 3.05
CA ALA A 114 21.77 -4.02 2.96
C ALA A 114 21.98 -5.53 2.90
N ASP A 115 21.07 -6.29 3.51
CA ASP A 115 21.00 -7.75 3.41
C ASP A 115 20.28 -8.22 2.13
N GLU A 116 20.13 -9.54 1.98
CA GLU A 116 19.45 -10.17 0.85
C GLU A 116 17.95 -9.82 0.76
N LYS A 117 17.34 -9.36 1.85
CA LYS A 117 15.94 -8.91 1.92
C LYS A 117 15.79 -7.40 1.79
N PHE A 118 16.90 -6.71 1.53
CA PHE A 118 16.97 -5.26 1.44
C PHE A 118 16.67 -4.53 2.76
N ASN A 119 16.97 -5.16 3.91
CA ASN A 119 17.01 -4.48 5.20
C ASN A 119 18.38 -3.81 5.36
N PHE A 120 18.38 -2.63 5.97
CA PHE A 120 19.59 -1.82 6.13
C PHE A 120 20.18 -2.01 7.52
N HIS A 121 21.51 -2.28 7.55
CA HIS A 121 22.30 -2.60 8.74
C HIS A 121 23.57 -1.76 8.83
N GLY A 122 24.34 -1.95 9.91
CA GLY A 122 25.68 -1.38 10.08
C GLY A 122 25.66 0.05 10.60
N SER A 123 24.53 0.48 11.13
CA SER A 123 24.41 1.68 11.96
C SER A 123 23.47 1.43 13.12
N TYR A 124 23.66 2.18 14.19
CA TYR A 124 23.00 1.92 15.48
C TYR A 124 21.47 1.82 15.37
N THR A 125 20.84 2.78 14.72
CA THR A 125 19.39 2.84 14.64
C THR A 125 18.82 1.82 13.65
N ASN A 126 19.47 1.61 12.49
CA ASN A 126 19.04 0.59 11.54
C ASN A 126 19.09 -0.82 12.16
N ASP A 127 20.21 -1.15 12.86
CA ASP A 127 20.36 -2.44 13.55
C ASP A 127 19.33 -2.61 14.67
N SER A 128 19.04 -1.53 15.43
CA SER A 128 18.00 -1.56 16.48
C SER A 128 16.59 -1.78 15.92
N VAL A 129 16.27 -1.22 14.76
CA VAL A 129 14.98 -1.46 14.09
C VAL A 129 14.85 -2.93 13.69
N ASP A 130 15.90 -3.54 13.15
CA ASP A 130 15.86 -4.95 12.74
C ASP A 130 15.75 -5.90 13.94
N GLU A 131 16.47 -5.63 15.05
CA GLU A 131 16.30 -6.37 16.29
C GLU A 131 14.85 -6.25 16.85
N ALA A 132 14.25 -5.07 16.74
CA ALA A 132 12.87 -4.87 17.14
C ALA A 132 11.88 -5.62 16.24
N MET A 133 12.14 -5.72 14.93
CA MET A 133 11.34 -6.54 14.01
C MET A 133 11.39 -8.02 14.37
N ASP A 134 12.55 -8.55 14.79
CA ASP A 134 12.68 -9.91 15.29
C ASP A 134 11.93 -10.13 16.61
N CYS A 135 11.95 -9.13 17.51
CA CYS A 135 11.14 -9.16 18.72
C CYS A 135 9.64 -9.16 18.42
N LEU A 136 9.20 -8.33 17.46
CA LEU A 136 7.80 -8.26 17.02
C LEU A 136 7.31 -9.63 16.53
N THR A 137 8.12 -10.36 15.77
CA THR A 137 7.76 -11.70 15.28
C THR A 137 7.35 -12.65 16.41
N ARG A 138 7.93 -12.50 17.61
CA ARG A 138 7.62 -13.33 18.77
C ARG A 138 6.38 -12.89 19.55
N CYS A 139 5.99 -11.63 19.46
CA CYS A 139 4.89 -11.08 20.25
C CYS A 139 3.70 -10.57 19.43
N VAL A 140 3.76 -10.61 18.11
CA VAL A 140 2.73 -10.05 17.21
C VAL A 140 1.32 -10.62 17.44
N GLY A 141 1.21 -11.82 18.01
CA GLY A 141 -0.06 -12.44 18.40
C GLY A 141 -0.71 -11.85 19.65
N ASP A 142 0.04 -11.11 20.47
CA ASP A 142 -0.42 -10.49 21.72
C ASP A 142 -0.43 -8.95 21.57
N PRO A 143 -1.61 -8.31 21.50
CA PRO A 143 -1.70 -6.85 21.34
C PRO A 143 -1.04 -6.06 22.47
N ALA A 144 -1.13 -6.53 23.73
CA ALA A 144 -0.53 -5.84 24.87
C ALA A 144 0.99 -5.92 24.82
N ALA A 145 1.54 -7.11 24.55
CA ALA A 145 2.99 -7.30 24.39
C ALA A 145 3.52 -6.53 23.16
N THR A 146 2.77 -6.48 22.07
CA THR A 146 3.11 -5.71 20.87
C THR A 146 3.19 -4.22 21.22
N LYS A 147 2.17 -3.66 21.87
CA LYS A 147 2.17 -2.26 22.27
C LYS A 147 3.34 -1.95 23.22
N ALA A 148 3.58 -2.79 24.22
CA ALA A 148 4.69 -2.62 25.15
C ALA A 148 6.05 -2.61 24.45
N LEU A 149 6.24 -3.43 23.40
CA LEU A 149 7.45 -3.42 22.57
C LEU A 149 7.66 -2.05 21.89
N PHE A 150 6.61 -1.48 21.30
CA PHE A 150 6.70 -0.17 20.65
C PHE A 150 6.95 0.96 21.63
N ASP A 151 6.29 0.96 22.78
CA ASP A 151 6.49 1.97 23.82
C ASP A 151 7.94 1.91 24.36
N ASP A 152 8.46 0.73 24.70
CA ASP A 152 9.84 0.52 25.14
C ASP A 152 10.86 0.89 24.05
N PHE A 153 10.60 0.53 22.81
CA PHE A 153 11.46 0.90 21.68
C PHE A 153 11.54 2.41 21.50
N LYS A 154 10.40 3.10 21.58
CA LYS A 154 10.35 4.56 21.50
C LYS A 154 11.15 5.23 22.61
N ASP A 155 10.99 4.77 23.86
CA ASP A 155 11.72 5.33 25.01
C ASP A 155 13.23 5.16 24.85
N ARG A 156 13.68 4.07 24.24
CA ARG A 156 15.12 3.78 24.03
C ARG A 156 15.71 4.42 22.78
N GLN A 157 14.98 4.44 21.69
CA GLN A 157 15.49 4.80 20.35
C GLN A 157 14.94 6.14 19.82
N GLY A 158 13.89 6.67 20.46
CA GLY A 158 13.26 7.93 20.07
C GLY A 158 12.29 7.81 18.90
N GLU A 159 11.74 8.93 18.51
CA GLU A 159 10.60 9.02 17.58
C GLU A 159 10.95 8.56 16.16
N LEU A 160 12.09 9.00 15.62
CA LEU A 160 12.50 8.69 14.25
C LEU A 160 12.62 7.19 14.01
N ALA A 161 13.32 6.48 14.91
CA ALA A 161 13.48 5.04 14.85
C ALA A 161 12.13 4.33 14.97
N THR A 162 11.28 4.80 15.90
CA THR A 162 9.95 4.24 16.14
C THR A 162 9.05 4.37 14.92
N VAL A 163 9.07 5.50 14.23
CA VAL A 163 8.32 5.74 13.00
C VAL A 163 8.74 4.76 11.89
N VAL A 164 10.04 4.52 11.72
CA VAL A 164 10.54 3.56 10.72
C VAL A 164 10.20 2.12 11.11
N PHE A 165 10.40 1.75 12.39
CA PHE A 165 10.00 0.45 12.91
C PHE A 165 8.51 0.20 12.70
N PHE A 166 7.67 1.18 13.03
CA PHE A 166 6.22 1.07 12.89
C PHE A 166 5.78 0.90 11.43
N ALA A 167 6.37 1.65 10.50
CA ALA A 167 6.10 1.48 9.08
C ALA A 167 6.47 0.06 8.59
N LYS A 168 7.65 -0.44 8.98
CA LYS A 168 8.12 -1.79 8.64
C LYS A 168 7.25 -2.90 9.25
N ALA A 169 6.57 -2.65 10.36
CA ALA A 169 5.76 -3.64 11.08
C ALA A 169 4.43 -3.99 10.38
N LEU A 170 3.96 -3.19 9.42
CA LEU A 170 2.65 -3.39 8.77
C LEU A 170 2.45 -4.81 8.20
N PRO A 171 3.40 -5.43 7.47
CA PRO A 171 3.21 -6.78 6.93
C PRO A 171 3.02 -7.86 8.02
N GLN A 172 3.62 -7.69 9.19
CA GLN A 172 3.50 -8.62 10.31
C GLN A 172 2.23 -8.39 11.12
N LEU A 173 1.85 -7.13 11.34
CA LEU A 173 0.67 -6.75 12.11
C LEU A 173 -0.62 -6.99 11.32
N GLY A 174 -0.60 -6.75 10.01
CA GLY A 174 -1.80 -6.62 9.19
C GLY A 174 -2.51 -5.28 9.41
N LEU A 175 -3.46 -4.98 8.53
CA LEU A 175 -4.07 -3.64 8.44
C LEU A 175 -4.78 -3.20 9.73
N GLU A 176 -5.64 -4.05 10.30
CA GLU A 176 -6.45 -3.71 11.46
C GLU A 176 -5.59 -3.45 12.71
N ARG A 177 -4.70 -4.39 13.06
CA ARG A 177 -3.84 -4.24 14.22
C ARG A 177 -2.87 -3.07 14.09
N TRP A 178 -2.38 -2.84 12.87
CA TRP A 178 -1.53 -1.70 12.58
C TRP A 178 -2.29 -0.39 12.80
N ALA A 179 -3.52 -0.27 12.34
CA ALA A 179 -4.36 0.92 12.52
C ALA A 179 -4.69 1.13 14.02
N ASP A 180 -5.08 0.08 14.74
CA ASP A 180 -5.37 0.14 16.18
C ASP A 180 -4.14 0.59 16.97
N LEU A 181 -2.97 0.06 16.65
CA LEU A 181 -1.71 0.44 17.29
C LEU A 181 -1.35 1.90 16.98
N ARG A 182 -1.47 2.33 15.69
CA ARG A 182 -1.29 3.73 15.28
C ARG A 182 -2.14 4.67 16.12
N ASP A 183 -3.43 4.36 16.25
CA ASP A 183 -4.39 5.22 16.94
C ASP A 183 -4.14 5.28 18.46
N SER A 184 -3.39 4.30 19.00
CA SER A 184 -2.94 4.27 20.41
C SER A 184 -1.61 4.98 20.66
N MET A 185 -0.90 5.38 19.61
CA MET A 185 0.38 6.10 19.73
C MET A 185 0.17 7.59 20.02
N ASP A 186 1.21 8.24 20.55
CA ASP A 186 1.18 9.69 20.70
C ASP A 186 1.14 10.44 19.35
N ASP A 187 0.75 11.69 19.43
CA ASP A 187 0.52 12.54 18.26
C ASP A 187 1.77 12.73 17.39
N VAL A 188 2.95 12.71 17.99
CA VAL A 188 4.20 12.96 17.25
C VAL A 188 4.52 11.78 16.33
N VAL A 189 4.41 10.54 16.82
CA VAL A 189 4.60 9.34 16.02
C VAL A 189 3.44 9.18 15.02
N ARG A 190 2.20 9.27 15.51
CA ARG A 190 0.99 9.04 14.71
C ARG A 190 0.90 9.98 13.50
N ASN A 191 1.22 11.27 13.69
CA ASN A 191 1.11 12.29 12.65
C ASN A 191 2.44 12.58 11.93
N HIS A 192 3.45 11.72 12.11
CA HIS A 192 4.74 11.92 11.45
C HIS A 192 4.58 11.86 9.92
N PRO A 193 5.15 12.83 9.16
CA PRO A 193 4.98 12.90 7.70
C PRO A 193 5.30 11.61 6.95
N TYR A 194 6.29 10.84 7.42
CA TYR A 194 6.66 9.55 6.86
C TYR A 194 5.53 8.51 6.86
N LEU A 195 4.61 8.57 7.83
CA LEU A 195 3.49 7.64 7.95
C LEU A 195 2.24 8.10 7.22
N LYS A 196 2.21 9.34 6.69
CA LYS A 196 1.00 9.92 6.10
C LYS A 196 0.40 9.06 5.00
N ASP A 197 1.16 8.82 3.94
CA ASP A 197 0.67 8.05 2.79
C ASP A 197 0.33 6.61 3.18
N LEU A 198 1.15 6.01 4.07
CA LEU A 198 0.92 4.67 4.59
C LEU A 198 -0.40 4.60 5.37
N SER A 199 -0.63 5.56 6.28
CA SER A 199 -1.87 5.68 7.07
C SER A 199 -3.10 5.83 6.17
N GLU A 200 -3.04 6.75 5.19
CA GLU A 200 -4.12 6.95 4.24
C GLU A 200 -4.44 5.69 3.42
N ASN A 201 -3.41 4.96 2.99
CA ASN A 201 -3.59 3.72 2.24
C ASN A 201 -4.18 2.60 3.11
N VAL A 202 -3.74 2.48 4.38
CA VAL A 202 -4.34 1.53 5.35
C VAL A 202 -5.79 1.88 5.60
N ASP A 203 -6.12 3.15 5.85
CA ASP A 203 -7.50 3.59 6.10
C ASP A 203 -8.41 3.33 4.89
N LYS A 204 -7.93 3.61 3.67
CA LYS A 204 -8.66 3.30 2.43
C LYS A 204 -8.88 1.79 2.28
N ALA A 205 -7.87 0.97 2.54
CA ALA A 205 -7.98 -0.48 2.45
C ALA A 205 -8.99 -1.04 3.47
N LEU A 206 -8.92 -0.57 4.73
CA LEU A 206 -9.88 -0.95 5.77
C LEU A 206 -11.31 -0.51 5.44
N ALA A 207 -11.49 0.69 4.88
CA ALA A 207 -12.79 1.17 4.44
C ALA A 207 -13.39 0.26 3.35
N LEU A 208 -12.57 -0.20 2.39
CA LEU A 208 -13.01 -1.15 1.36
C LEU A 208 -13.38 -2.52 1.95
N ILE A 209 -12.59 -3.05 2.90
CA ILE A 209 -12.90 -4.31 3.59
C ILE A 209 -14.25 -4.21 4.29
N ARG A 210 -14.45 -3.17 5.11
CA ARG A 210 -15.71 -2.92 5.83
C ARG A 210 -16.88 -2.75 4.87
N ALA A 211 -16.70 -2.03 3.75
CA ALA A 211 -17.73 -1.89 2.73
C ALA A 211 -18.12 -3.26 2.14
N ARG A 212 -17.14 -4.10 1.81
CA ARG A 212 -17.36 -5.46 1.30
C ARG A 212 -18.15 -6.33 2.28
N ASP A 213 -17.79 -6.29 3.56
CA ASP A 213 -18.50 -7.05 4.60
C ASP A 213 -19.97 -6.63 4.73
N THR A 214 -20.25 -5.33 4.55
CA THR A 214 -21.63 -4.81 4.57
C THR A 214 -22.43 -5.14 3.30
N MET A 215 -21.77 -5.51 2.21
CA MET A 215 -22.39 -5.84 0.91
C MET A 215 -22.45 -7.36 0.66
N SER A 216 -22.62 -8.13 1.72
CA SER A 216 -22.80 -9.59 1.67
C SER A 216 -24.25 -9.97 1.25
N THR A 217 -24.45 -11.27 1.02
CA THR A 217 -25.79 -11.83 0.73
C THR A 217 -26.80 -11.43 1.79
N GLY A 218 -27.95 -10.95 1.36
CA GLY A 218 -29.03 -10.39 2.19
C GLY A 218 -28.95 -8.88 2.39
N ALA A 219 -27.82 -8.24 2.10
CA ALA A 219 -27.72 -6.79 2.17
C ALA A 219 -28.52 -6.11 1.05
N ARG A 220 -28.94 -4.88 1.29
CA ARG A 220 -29.57 -4.07 0.25
C ARG A 220 -28.50 -3.43 -0.63
N TYR A 221 -28.71 -3.40 -1.96
CA TYR A 221 -27.82 -2.74 -2.90
C TYR A 221 -27.58 -1.27 -2.53
N LYS A 222 -26.41 -0.74 -2.90
CA LYS A 222 -26.12 0.70 -2.84
C LYS A 222 -26.11 1.27 -4.24
N ASP A 223 -26.78 2.41 -4.40
CA ASP A 223 -26.90 3.08 -5.70
C ASP A 223 -25.60 3.82 -6.07
N PHE A 224 -25.30 3.85 -7.34
CA PHE A 224 -24.23 4.65 -7.94
C PHE A 224 -24.64 5.00 -9.38
N GLN A 225 -23.93 5.95 -9.97
CA GLN A 225 -24.21 6.41 -11.34
C GLN A 225 -22.99 6.29 -12.25
N GLY A 226 -23.27 6.20 -13.53
CA GLY A 226 -22.25 6.19 -14.56
C GLY A 226 -22.78 6.72 -15.89
N VAL A 227 -21.93 6.76 -16.91
CA VAL A 227 -22.24 7.34 -18.22
C VAL A 227 -21.90 6.35 -19.32
N TRP A 228 -22.79 6.25 -20.33
CA TRP A 228 -22.54 5.51 -21.57
C TRP A 228 -23.06 6.29 -22.76
N GLU A 229 -22.23 6.59 -23.74
CA GLU A 229 -22.60 7.33 -24.95
C GLU A 229 -23.34 8.64 -24.66
N GLY A 230 -22.91 9.37 -23.62
CA GLY A 230 -23.51 10.64 -23.21
C GLY A 230 -24.81 10.54 -22.43
N LYS A 231 -25.30 9.33 -22.15
CA LYS A 231 -26.47 9.09 -21.31
C LYS A 231 -26.04 8.66 -19.91
N GLU A 232 -26.69 9.23 -18.91
CA GLU A 232 -26.54 8.84 -17.51
C GLU A 232 -27.37 7.61 -17.18
N TYR A 233 -26.80 6.73 -16.37
CA TYR A 233 -27.43 5.52 -15.84
C TYR A 233 -27.17 5.45 -14.33
N ARG A 234 -28.17 4.97 -13.61
CA ARG A 234 -28.04 4.61 -12.19
C ARG A 234 -28.33 3.12 -12.02
N LEU A 235 -27.69 2.49 -11.04
CA LEU A 235 -28.00 1.09 -10.74
C LEU A 235 -29.49 0.93 -10.38
N SER A 236 -30.07 1.91 -9.67
CA SER A 236 -31.50 1.95 -9.34
C SER A 236 -32.46 1.94 -10.54
N ASP A 237 -31.99 2.33 -11.74
CA ASP A 237 -32.83 2.28 -12.95
C ASP A 237 -33.20 0.85 -13.35
N PHE A 238 -32.42 -0.12 -12.92
CA PHE A 238 -32.54 -1.53 -13.27
C PHE A 238 -33.16 -2.38 -12.14
N ILE A 239 -33.08 -1.92 -10.90
CA ILE A 239 -33.58 -2.66 -9.71
C ILE A 239 -35.09 -2.51 -9.54
N GLY A 240 -35.71 -3.57 -9.05
CA GLY A 240 -37.15 -3.66 -8.92
C GLY A 240 -37.81 -4.12 -10.21
N LYS A 241 -39.10 -3.83 -10.38
CA LYS A 241 -39.90 -4.19 -11.58
C LYS A 241 -39.89 -5.71 -11.85
N ASP A 242 -39.88 -6.51 -10.78
CA ASP A 242 -39.88 -7.98 -10.83
C ASP A 242 -38.66 -8.56 -11.60
N ARG A 243 -37.56 -7.84 -11.63
CA ARG A 243 -36.31 -8.27 -12.32
C ARG A 243 -35.22 -8.66 -11.35
N TYR A 244 -34.47 -9.69 -11.75
CA TYR A 244 -33.17 -10.02 -11.18
C TYR A 244 -32.10 -9.29 -11.98
N VAL A 245 -31.09 -8.74 -11.32
CA VAL A 245 -30.01 -7.95 -11.98
C VAL A 245 -28.66 -8.59 -11.70
N LEU A 246 -28.02 -9.07 -12.77
CA LEU A 246 -26.64 -9.55 -12.74
C LEU A 246 -25.73 -8.38 -13.04
N VAL A 247 -24.93 -7.96 -12.07
CA VAL A 247 -24.00 -6.82 -12.19
C VAL A 247 -22.57 -7.34 -12.26
N ASP A 248 -21.88 -7.02 -13.37
CA ASP A 248 -20.47 -7.34 -13.60
C ASP A 248 -19.63 -6.07 -13.48
N PHE A 249 -18.80 -5.96 -12.44
CA PHE A 249 -17.80 -4.92 -12.32
C PHE A 249 -16.51 -5.37 -13.02
N TRP A 250 -16.16 -4.69 -14.10
CA TRP A 250 -15.11 -5.08 -15.01
C TRP A 250 -14.29 -3.92 -15.58
N ALA A 251 -13.27 -4.21 -16.38
CA ALA A 251 -12.55 -3.23 -17.18
C ALA A 251 -12.04 -3.87 -18.50
N SER A 252 -11.88 -3.06 -19.53
CA SER A 252 -11.41 -3.53 -20.85
C SER A 252 -10.02 -4.15 -20.84
N TRP A 253 -9.14 -3.67 -19.97
CA TRP A 253 -7.78 -4.16 -19.77
C TRP A 253 -7.70 -5.39 -18.86
N CYS A 254 -8.78 -5.72 -18.14
CA CYS A 254 -8.82 -6.85 -17.21
C CYS A 254 -8.99 -8.18 -17.97
N ARG A 255 -7.90 -8.92 -18.15
CA ARG A 255 -7.94 -10.22 -18.86
C ARG A 255 -8.87 -11.24 -18.21
N PRO A 256 -8.88 -11.47 -16.88
CA PRO A 256 -9.84 -12.38 -16.23
C PRO A 256 -11.30 -11.94 -16.46
N CYS A 257 -11.59 -10.63 -16.42
CA CYS A 257 -12.95 -10.13 -16.67
C CYS A 257 -13.42 -10.52 -18.08
N ARG A 258 -12.55 -10.33 -19.07
CA ARG A 258 -12.86 -10.70 -20.48
C ARG A 258 -13.17 -12.20 -20.66
N GLN A 259 -12.62 -13.05 -19.78
CA GLN A 259 -12.91 -14.50 -19.77
C GLN A 259 -14.28 -14.83 -19.17
N GLU A 260 -14.81 -13.99 -18.28
CA GLU A 260 -16.14 -14.17 -17.69
C GLU A 260 -17.28 -13.69 -18.58
N ILE A 261 -17.05 -12.71 -19.45
CA ILE A 261 -18.08 -12.11 -20.31
C ILE A 261 -18.86 -13.15 -21.13
N PRO A 262 -18.25 -14.19 -21.74
CA PRO A 262 -18.99 -15.24 -22.45
C PRO A 262 -19.97 -16.01 -21.53
N ASN A 263 -19.62 -16.22 -20.26
CA ASN A 263 -20.50 -16.86 -19.26
C ASN A 263 -21.71 -15.97 -18.94
N ILE A 264 -21.46 -14.67 -18.79
CA ILE A 264 -22.51 -13.66 -18.55
C ILE A 264 -23.46 -13.57 -19.73
N ILE A 265 -22.92 -13.47 -20.98
CA ILE A 265 -23.73 -13.41 -22.20
C ILE A 265 -24.62 -14.66 -22.32
N ARG A 266 -24.05 -15.84 -22.13
CA ARG A 266 -24.79 -17.12 -22.19
C ARG A 266 -25.92 -17.15 -21.16
N THR A 267 -25.64 -16.75 -19.93
CA THR A 267 -26.63 -16.72 -18.85
C THR A 267 -27.71 -15.68 -19.14
N TYR A 268 -27.31 -14.47 -19.57
CA TYR A 268 -28.27 -13.41 -19.93
C TYR A 268 -29.20 -13.86 -21.06
N ASP A 269 -28.65 -14.38 -22.17
CA ASP A 269 -29.46 -14.85 -23.31
C ASP A 269 -30.46 -15.95 -22.92
N LYS A 270 -30.12 -16.78 -21.95
CA LYS A 270 -30.98 -17.87 -21.48
C LYS A 270 -32.12 -17.40 -20.56
N PHE A 271 -31.90 -16.31 -19.80
CA PHE A 271 -32.85 -15.91 -18.74
C PHE A 271 -33.43 -14.51 -18.93
N LYS A 272 -33.03 -13.71 -19.93
CA LYS A 272 -33.56 -12.36 -20.17
C LYS A 272 -35.08 -12.32 -20.33
N ASP A 273 -35.67 -13.29 -21.07
CA ASP A 273 -37.10 -13.41 -21.30
C ASP A 273 -37.86 -13.90 -20.05
N LYS A 274 -37.11 -14.32 -19.02
CA LYS A 274 -37.65 -14.75 -17.71
C LYS A 274 -37.44 -13.67 -16.63
N GLY A 275 -36.96 -12.48 -16.98
CA GLY A 275 -36.79 -11.37 -16.05
C GLY A 275 -35.39 -11.17 -15.53
N LEU A 276 -34.34 -11.76 -16.17
CA LEU A 276 -32.95 -11.41 -15.86
C LEU A 276 -32.52 -10.18 -16.66
N GLU A 277 -32.02 -9.17 -15.99
CA GLU A 277 -31.24 -8.07 -16.56
C GLU A 277 -29.76 -8.31 -16.31
N ALA A 278 -28.90 -7.89 -17.24
CA ALA A 278 -27.44 -7.91 -17.04
C ALA A 278 -26.87 -6.51 -17.27
N ILE A 279 -25.91 -6.13 -16.44
CA ILE A 279 -25.28 -4.81 -16.48
C ILE A 279 -23.75 -4.98 -16.36
N GLY A 280 -23.01 -4.40 -17.30
CA GLY A 280 -21.58 -4.24 -17.21
C GLY A 280 -21.22 -2.86 -16.66
N VAL A 281 -20.61 -2.83 -15.48
CA VAL A 281 -20.13 -1.60 -14.83
C VAL A 281 -18.64 -1.50 -15.04
N ALA A 282 -18.22 -0.69 -16.01
CA ALA A 282 -16.80 -0.47 -16.29
C ALA A 282 -16.21 0.51 -15.26
N ILE A 283 -15.22 0.04 -14.50
CA ILE A 283 -14.53 0.81 -13.45
C ILE A 283 -13.04 0.94 -13.79
N SER A 284 -12.43 2.06 -13.40
CA SER A 284 -11.01 2.33 -13.67
C SER A 284 -10.63 2.13 -15.15
N ASP A 285 -11.54 2.51 -16.05
CA ASP A 285 -11.38 2.32 -17.50
C ASP A 285 -11.75 3.59 -18.27
N LYS A 286 -11.14 3.76 -19.43
CA LYS A 286 -11.48 4.86 -20.34
C LYS A 286 -12.69 4.48 -21.19
N PRO A 287 -13.68 5.37 -21.38
CA PRO A 287 -14.89 5.09 -22.16
C PRO A 287 -14.60 4.54 -23.57
N GLU A 288 -13.56 5.05 -24.23
CA GLU A 288 -13.16 4.62 -25.57
C GLU A 288 -12.69 3.17 -25.60
N ASN A 289 -11.93 2.76 -24.56
CA ASN A 289 -11.43 1.39 -24.42
C ASN A 289 -12.57 0.43 -24.09
N THR A 290 -13.47 0.85 -23.18
CA THR A 290 -14.68 0.10 -22.87
C THR A 290 -15.54 -0.10 -24.12
N ALA A 291 -15.80 0.94 -24.91
CA ALA A 291 -16.59 0.87 -26.13
C ALA A 291 -15.98 -0.08 -27.17
N LYS A 292 -14.65 -0.07 -27.32
CA LYS A 292 -13.93 -1.00 -28.17
C LYS A 292 -14.10 -2.45 -27.69
N ALA A 293 -13.91 -2.70 -26.39
CA ALA A 293 -14.03 -4.03 -25.81
C ALA A 293 -15.47 -4.57 -25.89
N VAL A 294 -16.49 -3.74 -25.68
CA VAL A 294 -17.92 -4.11 -25.84
C VAL A 294 -18.18 -4.65 -27.25
N LYS A 295 -17.67 -3.99 -28.28
CA LYS A 295 -17.80 -4.45 -29.69
C LYS A 295 -17.03 -5.73 -29.94
N GLU A 296 -15.78 -5.82 -29.48
CA GLU A 296 -14.92 -6.99 -29.66
C GLU A 296 -15.49 -8.25 -29.01
N LEU A 297 -16.08 -8.10 -27.82
CA LEU A 297 -16.61 -9.21 -27.01
C LEU A 297 -18.08 -9.53 -27.32
N GLY A 298 -18.73 -8.73 -28.17
CA GLY A 298 -20.13 -8.93 -28.55
C GLY A 298 -21.10 -8.76 -27.39
N ILE A 299 -20.82 -7.88 -26.45
CA ILE A 299 -21.69 -7.60 -25.31
C ILE A 299 -22.98 -6.94 -25.80
N LYS A 300 -24.13 -7.53 -25.45
CA LYS A 300 -25.47 -7.07 -25.87
C LYS A 300 -26.33 -6.52 -24.74
N TYR A 301 -25.88 -6.68 -23.51
CA TYR A 301 -26.52 -6.10 -22.32
C TYR A 301 -26.02 -4.68 -22.04
N THR A 302 -26.69 -3.98 -21.16
CA THR A 302 -26.36 -2.59 -20.82
C THR A 302 -24.98 -2.50 -20.20
N VAL A 303 -24.16 -1.53 -20.68
CA VAL A 303 -22.86 -1.20 -20.11
C VAL A 303 -22.81 0.29 -19.83
N PHE A 304 -22.16 0.69 -18.75
CA PHE A 304 -21.80 2.08 -18.50
C PHE A 304 -20.51 2.20 -17.68
N ASN A 305 -19.82 3.33 -17.85
CA ASN A 305 -18.60 3.65 -17.15
C ASN A 305 -18.87 4.43 -15.86
N VAL A 306 -18.23 4.03 -14.78
CA VAL A 306 -18.16 4.79 -13.53
C VAL A 306 -16.76 5.37 -13.44
N SER A 307 -16.65 6.70 -13.59
CA SER A 307 -15.36 7.40 -13.71
C SER A 307 -14.71 7.72 -12.36
N ASP A 308 -15.46 7.60 -11.29
CA ASP A 308 -15.02 7.82 -9.91
C ASP A 308 -14.97 6.51 -9.11
N ASN A 309 -14.64 6.62 -7.83
CA ASN A 309 -14.57 5.46 -6.94
C ASN A 309 -15.91 5.13 -6.24
N SER A 310 -17.04 5.72 -6.66
CA SER A 310 -18.32 5.53 -5.98
C SER A 310 -18.77 4.07 -5.93
N ALA A 311 -18.72 3.37 -7.07
CA ALA A 311 -19.07 1.95 -7.15
C ALA A 311 -18.09 1.07 -6.37
N THR A 312 -16.79 1.27 -6.54
CA THR A 312 -15.74 0.48 -5.85
C THR A 312 -15.79 0.67 -4.35
N SER A 313 -15.98 1.91 -3.89
CA SER A 313 -16.11 2.23 -2.47
C SER A 313 -17.41 1.70 -1.86
N ALA A 314 -18.53 1.79 -2.59
CA ALA A 314 -19.83 1.33 -2.10
C ALA A 314 -19.86 -0.19 -1.88
N TYR A 315 -19.24 -0.96 -2.77
CA TYR A 315 -19.24 -2.43 -2.77
C TYR A 315 -17.95 -3.05 -2.23
N GLY A 316 -16.98 -2.24 -1.80
CA GLY A 316 -15.70 -2.72 -1.26
C GLY A 316 -14.88 -3.52 -2.29
N ILE A 317 -14.93 -3.12 -3.57
CA ILE A 317 -14.29 -3.84 -4.67
C ILE A 317 -12.78 -3.59 -4.65
N GLN A 318 -12.01 -4.62 -4.33
CA GLN A 318 -10.55 -4.58 -4.31
C GLN A 318 -9.93 -5.17 -5.59
N THR A 319 -10.62 -6.13 -6.20
CA THR A 319 -10.18 -6.83 -7.41
C THR A 319 -11.35 -7.07 -8.35
N ILE A 320 -11.08 -7.12 -9.65
CA ILE A 320 -12.05 -7.47 -10.69
C ILE A 320 -11.57 -8.71 -11.47
N PRO A 321 -12.53 -9.50 -12.04
CA PRO A 321 -13.96 -9.29 -12.07
C PRO A 321 -14.61 -9.40 -10.69
N TYR A 322 -15.70 -8.67 -10.44
CA TYR A 322 -16.55 -8.85 -9.27
C TYR A 322 -18.00 -8.87 -9.74
N ILE A 323 -18.65 -10.03 -9.62
CA ILE A 323 -20.01 -10.25 -10.18
C ILE A 323 -20.97 -10.54 -9.04
N ILE A 324 -22.11 -9.84 -9.03
CA ILE A 324 -23.16 -9.97 -8.03
C ILE A 324 -24.51 -10.22 -8.69
N LEU A 325 -25.40 -10.92 -7.99
CA LEU A 325 -26.80 -11.07 -8.36
C LEU A 325 -27.67 -10.30 -7.37
N ILE A 326 -28.55 -9.44 -7.85
CA ILE A 326 -29.49 -8.64 -7.05
C ILE A 326 -30.92 -9.11 -7.36
N GLY A 327 -31.72 -9.31 -6.32
CA GLY A 327 -33.11 -9.69 -6.40
C GLY A 327 -34.04 -8.54 -6.75
N PRO A 328 -35.34 -8.84 -7.07
CA PRO A 328 -36.34 -7.84 -7.40
C PRO A 328 -36.64 -6.85 -6.29
N ASP A 329 -36.41 -7.23 -5.05
CA ASP A 329 -36.57 -6.39 -3.85
C ASP A 329 -35.34 -5.50 -3.59
N GLY A 330 -34.25 -5.66 -4.36
CA GLY A 330 -33.00 -4.96 -4.21
C GLY A 330 -32.05 -5.59 -3.19
N SER A 331 -32.34 -6.80 -2.70
CA SER A 331 -31.40 -7.57 -1.88
C SER A 331 -30.31 -8.22 -2.74
N ILE A 332 -29.08 -8.27 -2.24
CA ILE A 332 -27.97 -9.00 -2.85
C ILE A 332 -28.20 -10.49 -2.56
N LEU A 333 -28.33 -11.29 -3.60
CA LEU A 333 -28.57 -12.72 -3.51
C LEU A 333 -27.29 -13.54 -3.53
N ALA A 334 -26.28 -13.07 -4.26
CA ALA A 334 -24.96 -13.69 -4.34
C ALA A 334 -23.88 -12.65 -4.69
N THR A 335 -22.65 -12.91 -4.25
CA THR A 335 -21.49 -12.06 -4.49
C THR A 335 -20.30 -12.88 -4.96
N ASP A 336 -19.43 -12.26 -5.79
CA ASP A 336 -18.17 -12.83 -6.28
C ASP A 336 -18.33 -14.15 -7.05
N ILE A 337 -19.46 -14.33 -7.74
CA ILE A 337 -19.77 -15.53 -8.54
C ILE A 337 -19.01 -15.53 -9.87
N ARG A 338 -18.57 -16.74 -10.33
CA ARG A 338 -17.72 -16.86 -11.52
C ARG A 338 -18.00 -18.12 -12.31
N GLY A 339 -17.63 -18.08 -13.59
CA GLY A 339 -17.69 -19.26 -14.45
C GLY A 339 -19.09 -19.85 -14.57
N GLU A 340 -19.21 -21.15 -14.37
CA GLU A 340 -20.49 -21.88 -14.40
C GLU A 340 -21.41 -21.54 -13.21
N GLU A 341 -20.84 -21.13 -12.09
CA GLU A 341 -21.59 -20.71 -10.91
C GLU A 341 -22.55 -19.54 -11.21
N ILE A 342 -22.22 -18.68 -12.19
CA ILE A 342 -23.08 -17.57 -12.60
C ILE A 342 -24.45 -18.10 -13.04
N GLU A 343 -24.47 -19.08 -13.94
CA GLU A 343 -25.72 -19.67 -14.43
C GLU A 343 -26.43 -20.49 -13.35
N GLU A 344 -25.66 -21.24 -12.56
CA GLU A 344 -26.20 -22.06 -11.46
C GLU A 344 -26.89 -21.19 -10.40
N THR A 345 -26.26 -20.08 -10.00
CA THR A 345 -26.83 -19.13 -9.06
C THR A 345 -28.12 -18.51 -9.60
N VAL A 346 -28.13 -18.06 -10.86
CA VAL A 346 -29.33 -17.51 -11.47
C VAL A 346 -30.47 -18.54 -11.49
N LYS A 347 -30.19 -19.82 -11.78
CA LYS A 347 -31.21 -20.90 -11.75
C LYS A 347 -31.80 -21.13 -10.37
N VAL A 348 -31.04 -20.95 -9.30
CA VAL A 348 -31.52 -21.13 -7.93
C VAL A 348 -32.60 -20.10 -7.56
N TYR A 349 -32.39 -18.87 -7.94
CA TYR A 349 -33.24 -17.74 -7.53
C TYR A 349 -34.38 -17.43 -8.49
N MET A 350 -34.21 -17.74 -9.79
CA MET A 350 -35.24 -17.43 -10.78
C MET A 350 -36.23 -18.58 -10.92
N PRO A 351 -37.53 -18.28 -10.93
CA PRO A 351 -38.56 -19.31 -11.12
C PRO A 351 -38.39 -20.04 -12.47
N LYS A 352 -38.72 -21.33 -12.46
CA LYS A 352 -38.68 -22.19 -13.69
C LYS A 352 -39.68 -21.75 -14.73
#